data_49860889e89fc52283aea4447a8729e1
#
_entry.id   49860889e89fc52283aea4447a8729e1
#
_cell.length_a   1.000
_cell.length_b   1.000
_cell.length_c   1.000
_cell.angle_alpha   90.00
_cell.angle_beta   90.00
_cell.angle_gamma   90.00
#
_symmetry.space_group_name_H-M   'P 1'
#
loop_
_entity.id
_entity.type
_entity.pdbx_description
1 polymer ?
#
loop_
_entity_poly.entity_id
_entity_poly.type
_entity_poly.pdbx_seq_one_letter_code
_entity_poly.pdbx_strand_id
1 'polypeptide(L)'
;ALSLIVLSAKLSKADGQVSKEELIAVKDKLRIPENELDQVGKIFNKAKEESAGYEPYAQQIAQIYRGNINVLEEVINILFYIAEADGNVSESEHKMIEHIAQIFGLTEIQFNSIKESRKSSDKLNPYIVLESNPDDTIEIIRKRYLKLSKEHHPDLLISKGVPQEVIDESKAKMRAINSAWDQVQKLKSN
;
A
#
# COMPACT_ATOMS: atom_id res chain seq x y z
N ALA A 1 -7.17 -9.73 -8.88
CA ALA A 1 -6.17 -9.28 -9.88
C ALA A 1 -6.74 -8.19 -10.82
N LEU A 2 -7.83 -8.46 -11.56
CA LEU A 2 -8.32 -7.53 -12.60
C LEU A 2 -8.59 -6.11 -12.08
N SER A 3 -9.32 -5.96 -10.98
CA SER A 3 -9.65 -4.64 -10.40
C SER A 3 -8.40 -3.86 -9.98
N LEU A 4 -7.35 -4.55 -9.52
CA LEU A 4 -6.08 -3.91 -9.17
C LEU A 4 -5.31 -3.44 -10.42
N ILE A 5 -5.33 -4.21 -11.50
CA ILE A 5 -4.78 -3.80 -12.80
C ILE A 5 -5.49 -2.54 -13.31
N VAL A 6 -6.82 -2.50 -13.23
CA VAL A 6 -7.60 -1.33 -13.65
C VAL A 6 -7.31 -0.12 -12.76
N LEU A 7 -7.25 -0.29 -11.43
CA LEU A 7 -6.87 0.80 -10.52
C LEU A 7 -5.48 1.33 -10.85
N SER A 8 -4.51 0.46 -11.11
CA SER A 8 -3.16 0.84 -11.50
C SER A 8 -3.17 1.66 -12.80
N ALA A 9 -3.96 1.24 -13.80
CA ALA A 9 -4.09 1.97 -15.05
C ALA A 9 -4.72 3.37 -14.88
N LYS A 10 -5.73 3.48 -14.02
CA LYS A 10 -6.38 4.76 -13.69
C LYS A 10 -5.43 5.67 -12.91
N LEU A 11 -4.65 5.12 -11.99
CA LEU A 11 -3.64 5.84 -11.21
C LEU A 11 -2.57 6.42 -12.13
N SER A 12 -1.94 5.59 -12.97
CA SER A 12 -0.93 6.02 -13.93
C SER A 12 -1.42 7.06 -14.94
N LYS A 13 -2.74 7.26 -15.08
CA LYS A 13 -3.33 8.33 -15.91
C LYS A 13 -3.68 9.58 -15.11
N ALA A 14 -3.63 9.55 -13.80
CA ALA A 14 -4.14 10.64 -12.94
C ALA A 14 -3.46 11.99 -13.21
N ASP A 15 -2.21 11.98 -13.65
CA ASP A 15 -1.44 13.17 -14.08
C ASP A 15 -1.51 13.44 -15.59
N GLY A 16 -2.23 12.58 -16.36
CA GLY A 16 -2.43 12.71 -17.81
C GLY A 16 -1.41 11.95 -18.67
N GLN A 17 -0.33 11.44 -18.10
CA GLN A 17 0.70 10.68 -18.80
C GLN A 17 1.01 9.38 -18.07
N VAL A 18 1.30 8.33 -18.84
CA VAL A 18 1.74 7.04 -18.29
C VAL A 18 3.20 6.85 -18.67
N SER A 19 4.06 6.80 -17.67
CA SER A 19 5.47 6.55 -17.87
C SER A 19 5.75 5.08 -18.21
N LYS A 20 6.89 4.82 -18.84
CA LYS A 20 7.35 3.44 -19.07
C LYS A 20 7.69 2.76 -17.75
N GLU A 21 8.19 3.52 -16.81
CA GLU A 21 8.59 3.10 -15.47
C GLU A 21 7.38 2.58 -14.68
N GLU A 22 6.25 3.28 -14.75
CA GLU A 22 5.00 2.82 -14.12
C GLU A 22 4.47 1.53 -14.76
N LEU A 23 4.53 1.39 -16.10
CA LEU A 23 4.14 0.15 -16.79
C LEU A 23 5.01 -1.04 -16.36
N ILE A 24 6.32 -0.83 -16.23
CA ILE A 24 7.26 -1.85 -15.73
C ILE A 24 6.91 -2.17 -14.28
N ALA A 25 6.67 -1.15 -13.44
CA ALA A 25 6.30 -1.34 -12.03
C ALA A 25 5.00 -2.15 -11.88
N VAL A 26 3.98 -1.87 -12.70
CA VAL A 26 2.73 -2.66 -12.72
C VAL A 26 3.02 -4.11 -13.10
N LYS A 27 3.78 -4.34 -14.17
CA LYS A 27 4.14 -5.68 -14.63
C LYS A 27 4.86 -6.48 -13.53
N ASP A 28 5.90 -5.89 -12.97
CA ASP A 28 6.76 -6.55 -12.00
C ASP A 28 6.05 -6.74 -10.66
N LYS A 29 5.35 -5.70 -10.19
CA LYS A 29 4.68 -5.72 -8.89
C LYS A 29 3.50 -6.68 -8.86
N LEU A 30 2.70 -6.71 -9.92
CA LEU A 30 1.57 -7.62 -10.04
C LEU A 30 1.96 -8.99 -10.61
N ARG A 31 3.26 -9.24 -10.81
CA ARG A 31 3.82 -10.51 -11.28
C ARG A 31 3.11 -11.05 -12.52
N ILE A 32 2.86 -10.16 -13.49
CA ILE A 32 2.14 -10.51 -14.71
C ILE A 32 2.98 -11.45 -15.55
N PRO A 33 2.52 -12.70 -15.83
CA PRO A 33 3.24 -13.63 -16.67
C PRO A 33 3.43 -13.09 -18.10
N GLU A 34 4.54 -13.42 -18.74
CA GLU A 34 4.84 -12.91 -20.09
C GLU A 34 3.77 -13.27 -21.13
N ASN A 35 3.19 -14.46 -21.02
CA ASN A 35 2.11 -14.91 -21.90
C ASN A 35 0.77 -14.17 -21.68
N GLU A 36 0.63 -13.40 -20.60
CA GLU A 36 -0.56 -12.60 -20.28
C GLU A 36 -0.38 -11.10 -20.54
N LEU A 37 0.85 -10.65 -20.85
CA LEU A 37 1.17 -9.24 -21.02
C LEU A 37 0.32 -8.55 -22.09
N ASP A 38 0.07 -9.20 -23.23
CA ASP A 38 -0.76 -8.63 -24.30
C ASP A 38 -2.21 -8.41 -23.86
N GLN A 39 -2.76 -9.37 -23.11
CA GLN A 39 -4.12 -9.28 -22.59
C GLN A 39 -4.22 -8.19 -21.52
N VAL A 40 -3.28 -8.16 -20.58
CA VAL A 40 -3.21 -7.14 -19.53
C VAL A 40 -2.98 -5.75 -20.14
N GLY A 41 -2.12 -5.63 -21.14
CA GLY A 41 -1.89 -4.40 -21.87
C GLY A 41 -3.17 -3.84 -22.53
N LYS A 42 -4.00 -4.71 -23.12
CA LYS A 42 -5.31 -4.32 -23.68
C LYS A 42 -6.27 -3.82 -22.59
N ILE A 43 -6.33 -4.52 -21.45
CA ILE A 43 -7.16 -4.11 -20.30
C ILE A 43 -6.68 -2.76 -19.78
N PHE A 44 -5.36 -2.60 -19.60
CA PHE A 44 -4.75 -1.37 -19.12
C PHE A 44 -5.06 -0.18 -20.05
N ASN A 45 -4.87 -0.34 -21.35
CA ASN A 45 -5.17 0.71 -22.33
C ASN A 45 -6.66 1.06 -22.36
N LYS A 46 -7.55 0.06 -22.35
CA LYS A 46 -8.99 0.28 -22.29
C LYS A 46 -9.39 1.05 -21.02
N ALA A 47 -8.87 0.66 -19.86
CA ALA A 47 -9.13 1.33 -18.60
C ALA A 47 -8.68 2.80 -18.61
N LYS A 48 -7.58 3.12 -19.29
CA LYS A 48 -7.11 4.50 -19.49
C LYS A 48 -8.03 5.32 -20.37
N GLU A 49 -8.63 4.73 -21.40
CA GLU A 49 -9.53 5.41 -22.35
C GLU A 49 -10.93 5.61 -21.78
N GLU A 50 -11.38 4.75 -20.90
CA GLU A 50 -12.69 4.83 -20.27
C GLU A 50 -12.84 6.08 -19.41
N SER A 51 -13.94 6.81 -19.60
CA SER A 51 -14.32 7.97 -18.78
C SER A 51 -14.81 7.58 -17.37
N ALA A 52 -15.16 6.30 -17.14
CA ALA A 52 -15.56 5.80 -15.83
C ALA A 52 -14.45 6.00 -14.81
N GLY A 53 -14.81 6.46 -13.60
CA GLY A 53 -13.90 6.67 -12.50
C GLY A 53 -13.26 5.37 -12.00
N TYR A 54 -12.41 5.49 -11.01
CA TYR A 54 -11.74 4.37 -10.33
C TYR A 54 -12.55 3.81 -9.16
N GLU A 55 -13.55 4.55 -8.69
CA GLU A 55 -14.31 4.26 -7.48
C GLU A 55 -15.00 2.88 -7.51
N PRO A 56 -15.65 2.45 -8.61
CA PRO A 56 -16.28 1.13 -8.66
C PRO A 56 -15.27 -0.02 -8.46
N TYR A 57 -14.06 0.14 -8.98
CA TYR A 57 -12.99 -0.86 -8.85
C TYR A 57 -12.42 -0.87 -7.43
N ALA A 58 -12.26 0.30 -6.80
CA ALA A 58 -11.89 0.40 -5.40
C ALA A 58 -12.95 -0.23 -4.49
N GLN A 59 -14.23 0.06 -4.71
CA GLN A 59 -15.35 -0.55 -3.98
C GLN A 59 -15.37 -2.07 -4.13
N GLN A 60 -15.11 -2.60 -5.33
CA GLN A 60 -15.04 -4.03 -5.57
C GLN A 60 -13.92 -4.69 -4.75
N ILE A 61 -12.73 -4.08 -4.69
CA ILE A 61 -11.63 -4.58 -3.86
C ILE A 61 -12.01 -4.53 -2.38
N ALA A 62 -12.61 -3.41 -1.92
CA ALA A 62 -13.07 -3.26 -0.55
C ALA A 62 -14.10 -4.35 -0.16
N GLN A 63 -14.98 -4.74 -1.08
CA GLN A 63 -15.95 -5.81 -0.85
C GLN A 63 -15.30 -7.19 -0.78
N ILE A 64 -14.36 -7.49 -1.70
CA ILE A 64 -13.63 -8.76 -1.72
C ILE A 64 -12.87 -8.98 -0.40
N TYR A 65 -12.25 -7.95 0.13
CA TYR A 65 -11.44 -8.02 1.36
C TYR A 65 -12.14 -7.42 2.58
N ARG A 66 -13.47 -7.40 2.56
CA ARG A 66 -14.26 -6.87 3.68
C ARG A 66 -13.87 -7.52 5.00
N GLY A 67 -13.59 -6.68 6.02
CA GLY A 67 -13.12 -7.15 7.33
C GLY A 67 -11.63 -7.51 7.40
N ASN A 68 -10.89 -7.34 6.31
CA ASN A 68 -9.44 -7.58 6.25
C ASN A 68 -8.70 -6.28 5.93
N ILE A 69 -8.78 -5.31 6.84
CA ILE A 69 -8.22 -3.98 6.65
C ILE A 69 -6.71 -4.01 6.33
N ASN A 70 -5.96 -4.92 6.97
CA ASN A 70 -4.54 -5.13 6.71
C ASN A 70 -4.23 -5.52 5.26
N VAL A 71 -5.12 -6.28 4.60
CA VAL A 71 -4.97 -6.59 3.16
C VAL A 71 -5.18 -5.33 2.32
N LEU A 72 -6.17 -4.52 2.68
CA LEU A 72 -6.47 -3.26 1.99
C LEU A 72 -5.33 -2.24 2.16
N GLU A 73 -4.68 -2.20 3.32
CA GLU A 73 -3.47 -1.39 3.53
C GLU A 73 -2.34 -1.79 2.59
N GLU A 74 -2.13 -3.09 2.37
CA GLU A 74 -1.09 -3.55 1.43
C GLU A 74 -1.45 -3.25 -0.04
N VAL A 75 -2.74 -3.21 -0.38
CA VAL A 75 -3.16 -2.72 -1.71
C VAL A 75 -2.79 -1.24 -1.88
N ILE A 76 -2.98 -0.40 -0.86
CA ILE A 76 -2.52 1.01 -0.88
C ILE A 76 -1.00 1.10 -1.06
N ASN A 77 -0.23 0.22 -0.39
CA ASN A 77 1.22 0.14 -0.59
C ASN A 77 1.60 -0.18 -2.05
N ILE A 78 0.89 -1.11 -2.69
CA ILE A 78 1.10 -1.43 -4.11
C ILE A 78 0.84 -0.21 -5.00
N LEU A 79 -0.24 0.53 -4.75
CA LEU A 79 -0.56 1.73 -5.53
C LEU A 79 0.52 2.81 -5.38
N PHE A 80 1.02 3.05 -4.17
CA PHE A 80 2.16 3.94 -3.96
C PHE A 80 3.42 3.46 -4.67
N TYR A 81 3.71 2.15 -4.62
CA TYR A 81 4.88 1.59 -5.34
C TYR A 81 4.83 1.90 -6.84
N ILE A 82 3.64 1.79 -7.45
CA ILE A 82 3.45 2.08 -8.86
C ILE A 82 3.60 3.57 -9.13
N ALA A 83 2.98 4.44 -8.32
CA ALA A 83 3.08 5.89 -8.45
C ALA A 83 4.50 6.44 -8.24
N GLU A 84 5.33 5.76 -7.43
CA GLU A 84 6.73 6.15 -7.16
C GLU A 84 7.70 5.67 -8.25
N ALA A 85 7.27 4.90 -9.24
CA ALA A 85 8.16 4.23 -10.19
C ALA A 85 8.97 5.19 -11.06
N ASP A 86 8.46 6.36 -11.37
CA ASP A 86 9.15 7.41 -12.10
C ASP A 86 9.94 8.38 -11.20
N GLY A 87 9.93 8.14 -9.88
CA GLY A 87 10.65 8.90 -8.86
C GLY A 87 9.84 9.99 -8.18
N ASN A 88 8.59 10.24 -8.58
CA ASN A 88 7.75 11.29 -8.03
C ASN A 88 6.27 10.89 -8.01
N VAL A 89 5.61 11.01 -6.87
CA VAL A 89 4.15 10.88 -6.79
C VAL A 89 3.54 12.25 -7.04
N SER A 90 2.79 12.41 -8.11
CA SER A 90 2.08 13.64 -8.42
C SER A 90 0.99 13.94 -7.36
N GLU A 91 0.57 15.20 -7.26
CA GLU A 91 -0.52 15.57 -6.36
C GLU A 91 -1.83 14.87 -6.72
N SER A 92 -2.08 14.65 -8.01
CA SER A 92 -3.27 13.95 -8.52
C SER A 92 -3.28 12.48 -8.10
N GLU A 93 -2.15 11.80 -8.23
CA GLU A 93 -2.00 10.40 -7.77
C GLU A 93 -2.13 10.29 -6.26
N HIS A 94 -1.49 11.19 -5.51
CA HIS A 94 -1.61 11.21 -4.07
C HIS A 94 -3.07 11.34 -3.61
N LYS A 95 -3.82 12.30 -4.17
CA LYS A 95 -5.25 12.49 -3.88
C LYS A 95 -6.09 11.27 -4.25
N MET A 96 -5.78 10.64 -5.39
CA MET A 96 -6.47 9.42 -5.81
C MET A 96 -6.22 8.26 -4.83
N ILE A 97 -4.97 8.03 -4.43
CA ILE A 97 -4.62 6.97 -3.47
C ILE A 97 -5.28 7.24 -2.11
N GLU A 98 -5.28 8.49 -1.64
CA GLU A 98 -5.95 8.89 -0.40
C GLU A 98 -7.45 8.62 -0.45
N HIS A 99 -8.13 8.97 -1.55
CA HIS A 99 -9.55 8.68 -1.72
C HIS A 99 -9.83 7.17 -1.80
N ILE A 100 -8.97 6.39 -2.46
CA ILE A 100 -9.07 4.92 -2.46
C ILE A 100 -8.94 4.37 -1.02
N ALA A 101 -8.01 4.90 -0.23
CA ALA A 101 -7.86 4.52 1.17
C ALA A 101 -9.12 4.81 2.00
N GLN A 102 -9.80 5.94 1.75
CA GLN A 102 -11.08 6.27 2.37
C GLN A 102 -12.19 5.27 1.95
N ILE A 103 -12.26 4.91 0.66
CA ILE A 103 -13.19 3.87 0.17
C ILE A 103 -12.92 2.52 0.86
N PHE A 104 -11.67 2.20 1.14
CA PHE A 104 -11.28 0.99 1.87
C PHE A 104 -11.61 1.06 3.36
N GLY A 105 -11.98 2.23 3.89
CA GLY A 105 -12.28 2.46 5.29
C GLY A 105 -11.03 2.63 6.18
N LEU A 106 -9.89 2.97 5.60
CA LEU A 106 -8.69 3.30 6.36
C LEU A 106 -8.88 4.62 7.11
N THR A 107 -8.40 4.66 8.35
CA THR A 107 -8.28 5.91 9.11
C THR A 107 -7.10 6.74 8.60
N GLU A 108 -7.12 8.04 8.90
CA GLU A 108 -6.00 8.94 8.59
C GLU A 108 -4.69 8.46 9.26
N ILE A 109 -4.78 7.92 10.49
CA ILE A 109 -3.62 7.37 11.21
C ILE A 109 -3.01 6.21 10.42
N GLN A 110 -3.82 5.27 9.95
CA GLN A 110 -3.36 4.14 9.14
C GLN A 110 -2.76 4.61 7.81
N PHE A 111 -3.41 5.54 7.12
CA PHE A 111 -2.89 6.09 5.88
C PHE A 111 -1.53 6.78 6.06
N ASN A 112 -1.38 7.58 7.12
CA ASN A 112 -0.11 8.22 7.47
C ASN A 112 0.97 7.19 7.86
N SER A 113 0.61 6.13 8.58
CA SER A 113 1.52 5.01 8.88
C SER A 113 2.02 4.31 7.62
N ILE A 114 1.14 4.09 6.63
CA ILE A 114 1.54 3.52 5.33
C ILE A 114 2.59 4.41 4.66
N LYS A 115 2.32 5.70 4.51
CA LYS A 115 3.24 6.67 3.90
C LYS A 115 4.59 6.71 4.62
N GLU A 116 4.56 6.75 5.94
CA GLU A 116 5.76 6.81 6.76
C GLU A 116 6.61 5.55 6.64
N SER A 117 5.98 4.38 6.61
CA SER A 117 6.64 3.07 6.49
C SER A 117 7.41 2.89 5.16
N ARG A 118 7.13 3.72 4.17
CA ARG A 118 7.79 3.70 2.85
C ARG A 118 9.10 4.47 2.83
N LYS A 119 9.34 5.30 3.83
CA LYS A 119 10.61 6.02 3.96
C LYS A 119 11.73 5.07 4.35
N SER A 120 12.98 5.43 4.04
CA SER A 120 14.15 4.71 4.55
C SER A 120 14.18 4.74 6.09
N SER A 121 14.75 3.69 6.69
CA SER A 121 14.75 3.50 8.14
C SER A 121 15.38 4.66 8.94
N ASP A 122 16.29 5.40 8.34
CA ASP A 122 16.95 6.58 8.92
C ASP A 122 16.09 7.87 8.86
N LYS A 123 15.03 7.87 8.03
CA LYS A 123 14.16 9.02 7.79
C LYS A 123 12.73 8.86 8.31
N LEU A 124 12.32 7.63 8.65
CA LEU A 124 10.98 7.38 9.14
C LEU A 124 10.79 7.91 10.57
N ASN A 125 9.58 8.38 10.85
CA ASN A 125 9.15 8.68 12.21
C ASN A 125 8.59 7.39 12.86
N PRO A 126 9.27 6.82 13.86
CA PRO A 126 8.87 5.53 14.40
C PRO A 126 7.50 5.57 15.10
N TYR A 127 7.11 6.69 15.67
CA TYR A 127 5.81 6.85 16.33
C TYR A 127 4.66 6.81 15.32
N ILE A 128 4.82 7.45 14.15
CA ILE A 128 3.81 7.41 13.07
C ILE A 128 3.68 5.99 12.52
N VAL A 129 4.80 5.30 12.29
CA VAL A 129 4.80 3.89 11.83
C VAL A 129 4.06 2.98 12.80
N LEU A 130 4.26 3.19 14.12
CA LEU A 130 3.63 2.41 15.19
C LEU A 130 2.24 2.95 15.61
N GLU A 131 1.68 3.90 14.88
CA GLU A 131 0.37 4.49 15.16
C GLU A 131 0.24 4.97 16.62
N SER A 132 1.30 5.60 17.14
CA SER A 132 1.45 6.04 18.51
C SER A 132 1.91 7.49 18.61
N ASN A 133 1.93 8.04 19.82
CA ASN A 133 2.42 9.39 20.10
C ASN A 133 3.79 9.33 20.81
N PRO A 134 4.65 10.34 20.64
CA PRO A 134 5.89 10.46 21.42
C PRO A 134 5.67 10.49 22.94
N ASP A 135 4.52 11.01 23.39
CA ASP A 135 4.17 11.13 24.81
C ASP A 135 3.60 9.83 25.40
N ASP A 136 3.27 8.83 24.58
CA ASP A 136 2.80 7.53 25.05
C ASP A 136 3.90 6.83 25.86
N THR A 137 3.47 6.07 26.88
CA THR A 137 4.40 5.22 27.63
C THR A 137 4.94 4.07 26.78
N ILE A 138 6.10 3.54 27.13
CA ILE A 138 6.72 2.42 26.39
C ILE A 138 5.79 1.18 26.35
N GLU A 139 4.98 0.97 27.38
CA GLU A 139 4.03 -0.14 27.46
C GLU A 139 2.88 0.05 26.45
N ILE A 140 2.38 1.28 26.27
CA ILE A 140 1.35 1.60 25.28
C ILE A 140 1.90 1.37 23.87
N ILE A 141 3.11 1.90 23.57
CA ILE A 141 3.74 1.74 22.26
C ILE A 141 4.03 0.26 21.98
N ARG A 142 4.50 -0.49 23.00
CA ARG A 142 4.72 -1.94 22.87
C ARG A 142 3.44 -2.70 22.52
N LYS A 143 2.30 -2.34 23.11
CA LYS A 143 1.00 -2.95 22.76
C LYS A 143 0.63 -2.67 21.30
N ARG A 144 0.88 -1.46 20.81
CA ARG A 144 0.68 -1.10 19.40
C ARG A 144 1.59 -1.92 18.49
N TYR A 145 2.89 -1.98 18.80
CA TYR A 145 3.85 -2.79 18.06
C TYR A 145 3.41 -4.25 17.94
N LEU A 146 3.03 -4.89 19.06
CA LEU A 146 2.59 -6.29 19.07
C LEU A 146 1.30 -6.50 18.27
N LYS A 147 0.37 -5.55 18.33
CA LYS A 147 -0.87 -5.58 17.53
C LYS A 147 -0.54 -5.51 16.04
N LEU A 148 0.22 -4.50 15.61
CA LEU A 148 0.60 -4.30 14.20
C LEU A 148 1.41 -5.49 13.67
N SER A 149 2.36 -6.01 14.47
CA SER A 149 3.16 -7.19 14.11
C SER A 149 2.28 -8.42 13.84
N LYS A 150 1.22 -8.62 14.62
CA LYS A 150 0.28 -9.71 14.41
C LYS A 150 -0.59 -9.50 13.19
N GLU A 151 -1.10 -8.28 13.00
CA GLU A 151 -2.03 -7.93 11.91
C GLU A 151 -1.35 -7.97 10.54
N HIS A 152 -0.08 -7.56 10.45
CA HIS A 152 0.71 -7.52 9.22
C HIS A 152 1.64 -8.72 9.04
N HIS A 153 1.51 -9.77 9.87
CA HIS A 153 2.39 -10.93 9.73
C HIS A 153 2.13 -11.65 8.41
N PRO A 154 3.17 -11.94 7.60
CA PRO A 154 3.00 -12.61 6.31
C PRO A 154 2.23 -13.93 6.40
N ASP A 155 2.45 -14.73 7.45
CA ASP A 155 1.76 -16.01 7.63
C ASP A 155 0.23 -15.84 7.80
N LEU A 156 -0.22 -14.74 8.41
CA LEU A 156 -1.64 -14.44 8.52
C LEU A 156 -2.23 -14.17 7.12
N LEU A 157 -1.52 -13.47 6.25
CA LEU A 157 -1.97 -13.18 4.89
C LEU A 157 -1.92 -14.45 4.02
N ILE A 158 -0.89 -15.28 4.17
CA ILE A 158 -0.81 -16.59 3.50
C ILE A 158 -2.02 -17.45 3.87
N SER A 159 -2.40 -17.50 5.15
CA SER A 159 -3.55 -18.28 5.61
C SER A 159 -4.89 -17.79 5.05
N LYS A 160 -4.97 -16.51 4.64
CA LYS A 160 -6.13 -15.89 4.00
C LYS A 160 -6.18 -16.10 2.47
N GLY A 161 -5.16 -16.73 1.89
CA GLY A 161 -5.09 -16.99 0.45
C GLY A 161 -5.00 -15.72 -0.41
N VAL A 162 -4.43 -14.63 0.13
CA VAL A 162 -4.25 -13.39 -0.62
C VAL A 162 -3.16 -13.53 -1.70
N PRO A 163 -3.18 -12.70 -2.75
CA PRO A 163 -2.16 -12.72 -3.79
C PRO A 163 -0.73 -12.50 -3.24
N GLN A 164 0.25 -13.07 -3.93
CA GLN A 164 1.65 -13.03 -3.49
C GLN A 164 2.20 -11.61 -3.41
N GLU A 165 1.78 -10.71 -4.29
CA GLU A 165 2.15 -9.29 -4.27
C GLU A 165 1.74 -8.60 -2.96
N VAL A 166 0.59 -8.96 -2.40
CA VAL A 166 0.11 -8.47 -1.10
C VAL A 166 0.97 -9.01 0.05
N ILE A 167 1.36 -10.29 -0.03
CA ILE A 167 2.25 -10.91 0.95
C ILE A 167 3.63 -10.24 0.94
N ASP A 168 4.15 -9.90 -0.23
CA ASP A 168 5.45 -9.24 -0.35
C ASP A 168 5.43 -7.83 0.26
N GLU A 169 4.33 -7.07 0.09
CA GLU A 169 4.17 -5.79 0.78
C GLU A 169 4.15 -5.95 2.30
N SER A 170 3.44 -6.95 2.81
CA SER A 170 3.39 -7.18 4.26
C SER A 170 4.78 -7.45 4.86
N LYS A 171 5.68 -8.11 4.13
CA LYS A 171 7.07 -8.29 4.56
C LYS A 171 7.82 -6.95 4.64
N ALA A 172 7.59 -6.04 3.71
CA ALA A 172 8.18 -4.70 3.75
C ALA A 172 7.61 -3.88 4.93
N LYS A 173 6.30 -3.92 5.14
CA LYS A 173 5.63 -3.29 6.29
C LYS A 173 6.17 -3.83 7.61
N MET A 174 6.36 -5.16 7.75
CA MET A 174 6.92 -5.77 8.95
C MET A 174 8.35 -5.28 9.24
N ARG A 175 9.20 -5.13 8.22
CA ARG A 175 10.54 -4.55 8.41
C ARG A 175 10.47 -3.13 8.96
N ALA A 176 9.56 -2.29 8.44
CA ALA A 176 9.36 -0.93 8.93
C ALA A 176 8.85 -0.91 10.39
N ILE A 177 7.89 -1.77 10.74
CA ILE A 177 7.34 -1.91 12.10
C ILE A 177 8.46 -2.32 13.09
N ASN A 178 9.27 -3.31 12.72
CA ASN A 178 10.38 -3.76 13.58
C ASN A 178 11.45 -2.67 13.75
N SER A 179 11.84 -2.00 12.66
CA SER A 179 12.79 -0.88 12.70
C SER A 179 12.28 0.26 13.58
N ALA A 180 11.00 0.61 13.45
CA ALA A 180 10.37 1.64 14.27
C ALA A 180 10.39 1.28 15.77
N TRP A 181 10.08 0.02 16.10
CA TRP A 181 10.14 -0.44 17.49
C TRP A 181 11.56 -0.37 18.07
N ASP A 182 12.56 -0.82 17.33
CA ASP A 182 13.96 -0.73 17.75
C ASP A 182 14.39 0.72 18.00
N GLN A 183 13.94 1.68 17.18
CA GLN A 183 14.21 3.10 17.37
C GLN A 183 13.53 3.66 18.62
N VAL A 184 12.24 3.33 18.85
CA VAL A 184 11.51 3.78 20.05
C VAL A 184 12.19 3.26 21.32
N GLN A 185 12.63 1.99 21.35
CA GLN A 185 13.35 1.43 22.49
C GLN A 185 14.60 2.23 22.82
N LYS A 186 15.40 2.61 21.80
CA LYS A 186 16.59 3.43 22.00
C LYS A 186 16.25 4.84 22.49
N LEU A 187 15.21 5.48 21.91
CA LEU A 187 14.80 6.84 22.29
C LEU A 187 14.22 6.91 23.72
N LYS A 188 13.56 5.86 24.19
CA LYS A 188 12.95 5.80 25.53
C LYS A 188 13.87 5.24 26.61
N SER A 189 15.06 4.70 26.23
CA SER A 189 16.07 4.19 27.17
C SER A 189 17.08 5.27 27.60
N ASN A 190 17.07 6.43 26.96
CA ASN A 190 17.89 7.60 27.30
C ASN A 190 17.06 8.61 28.09
#